data_812ec8ae209ec305c34abda62249d3da
#
_entry.id   812ec8ae209ec305c34abda62249d3da
#
_cell.length_a   1.000
_cell.length_b   1.000
_cell.length_c   1.000
_cell.angle_alpha   90.00
_cell.angle_beta   90.00
_cell.angle_gamma   90.00
#
_symmetry.space_group_name_H-M   'P 1'
#
loop_
_entity.id
_entity.type
_entity.pdbx_description
1 polymer ?
#
loop_
_entity_poly.entity_id
_entity_poly.type
_entity_poly.pdbx_seq_one_letter_code
_entity_poly.pdbx_strand_id
1 'polypeptide(L)'
;MNSQSINHEIQIEPLSTRVMLHPFLAGMNHTQLTLLTDCAVARHFNANQTILREGEFANGFYLVETGKVALESEAGFDESIPIQIVGAGDLFGWSWMFPPYVWQFTARAIEPTSALFFYAAILREYCEKDHSLGYELLKRISAVMVTRLQAAHDQMLSIHSSRISREPLIAEAPLLKTGNVRV
;
A
#
# COMPACT_ATOMS: atom_id res chain seq x y z
N MET A 1 -36.64 9.75 39.17
CA MET A 1 -35.55 8.93 38.61
C MET A 1 -35.50 9.21 37.12
N ASN A 2 -34.63 10.13 36.73
CA ASN A 2 -34.48 10.55 35.33
C ASN A 2 -33.38 9.69 34.69
N SER A 3 -33.81 8.80 33.82
CA SER A 3 -32.89 8.11 32.92
C SER A 3 -32.63 9.01 31.70
N GLN A 4 -31.57 9.79 31.74
CA GLN A 4 -31.06 10.44 30.54
C GLN A 4 -30.34 9.36 29.71
N SER A 5 -31.02 8.91 28.65
CA SER A 5 -30.40 8.14 27.58
C SER A 5 -29.45 9.10 26.84
N ILE A 6 -28.15 8.92 27.06
CA ILE A 6 -27.12 9.61 26.26
C ILE A 6 -27.13 8.95 24.89
N ASN A 7 -27.88 9.55 23.95
CA ASN A 7 -27.72 9.23 22.53
C ASN A 7 -26.32 9.71 22.12
N HIS A 8 -25.39 8.78 22.06
CA HIS A 8 -24.11 8.98 21.40
C HIS A 8 -24.38 8.88 19.89
N GLU A 9 -24.86 9.95 19.31
CA GLU A 9 -24.88 10.12 17.85
C GLU A 9 -23.41 10.11 17.41
N ILE A 10 -23.03 9.04 16.71
CA ILE A 10 -21.72 8.96 16.05
C ILE A 10 -21.75 10.05 14.97
N GLN A 11 -21.18 11.19 15.26
CA GLN A 11 -20.99 12.26 14.27
C GLN A 11 -19.99 11.78 13.24
N ILE A 12 -20.50 11.27 12.12
CA ILE A 12 -19.67 10.95 10.96
C ILE A 12 -19.19 12.28 10.38
N GLU A 13 -17.91 12.57 10.48
CA GLU A 13 -17.33 13.77 9.91
C GLU A 13 -17.63 13.90 8.41
N PRO A 14 -17.93 15.11 7.91
CA PRO A 14 -18.16 15.37 6.50
C PRO A 14 -16.98 14.87 5.64
N LEU A 15 -17.28 14.34 4.45
CA LEU A 15 -16.28 13.84 3.53
C LEU A 15 -15.19 14.88 3.22
N SER A 16 -15.56 16.15 3.07
CA SER A 16 -14.63 17.25 2.84
C SER A 16 -13.63 17.40 3.99
N THR A 17 -14.08 17.32 5.24
CA THR A 17 -13.21 17.38 6.42
C THR A 17 -12.23 16.20 6.44
N ARG A 18 -12.71 15.00 6.16
CA ARG A 18 -11.89 13.78 6.10
C ARG A 18 -10.82 13.87 5.02
N VAL A 19 -11.15 14.38 3.82
CA VAL A 19 -10.20 14.65 2.74
C VAL A 19 -9.16 15.67 3.17
N MET A 20 -9.59 16.82 3.72
CA MET A 20 -8.68 17.90 4.15
C MET A 20 -7.70 17.46 5.23
N LEU A 21 -8.12 16.59 6.15
CA LEU A 21 -7.30 16.16 7.29
C LEU A 21 -6.41 14.94 6.96
N HIS A 22 -6.57 14.32 5.79
CA HIS A 22 -5.80 13.12 5.48
C HIS A 22 -4.30 13.45 5.31
N PRO A 23 -3.38 12.75 6.01
CA PRO A 23 -1.94 13.05 6.02
C PRO A 23 -1.30 13.09 4.63
N PHE A 24 -1.71 12.20 3.73
CA PHE A 24 -1.22 12.16 2.35
C PHE A 24 -1.50 13.46 1.58
N LEU A 25 -2.57 14.18 1.90
CA LEU A 25 -3.01 15.41 1.24
C LEU A 25 -2.53 16.69 1.97
N ALA A 26 -1.80 16.55 3.08
CA ALA A 26 -1.32 17.67 3.86
C ALA A 26 -0.52 18.67 3.01
N GLY A 27 -0.81 19.98 3.14
CA GLY A 27 -0.14 21.05 2.39
C GLY A 27 -0.66 21.28 0.96
N MET A 28 -1.67 20.56 0.49
CA MET A 28 -2.41 20.93 -0.71
C MET A 28 -3.29 22.16 -0.46
N ASN A 29 -3.48 23.00 -1.49
CA ASN A 29 -4.30 24.18 -1.34
C ASN A 29 -5.80 23.83 -1.34
N HIS A 30 -6.63 24.79 -0.91
CA HIS A 30 -8.07 24.58 -0.76
C HIS A 30 -8.76 24.19 -2.08
N THR A 31 -8.38 24.80 -3.20
CA THR A 31 -8.95 24.48 -4.53
C THR A 31 -8.67 23.02 -4.93
N GLN A 32 -7.44 22.56 -4.75
CA GLN A 32 -7.04 21.19 -5.01
C GLN A 32 -7.80 20.20 -4.12
N LEU A 33 -7.94 20.50 -2.82
CA LEU A 33 -8.70 19.66 -1.88
C LEU A 33 -10.19 19.61 -2.22
N THR A 34 -10.78 20.70 -2.73
CA THR A 34 -12.16 20.71 -3.21
C THR A 34 -12.32 19.78 -4.41
N LEU A 35 -11.46 19.88 -5.44
CA LEU A 35 -11.48 19.00 -6.61
C LEU A 35 -11.32 17.53 -6.21
N LEU A 36 -10.44 17.24 -5.25
CA LEU A 36 -10.28 15.89 -4.71
C LEU A 36 -11.53 15.40 -3.99
N THR A 37 -12.19 16.27 -3.23
CA THR A 37 -13.44 15.93 -2.53
C THR A 37 -14.55 15.55 -3.50
N ASP A 38 -14.66 16.25 -4.64
CA ASP A 38 -15.66 15.99 -5.67
C ASP A 38 -15.51 14.62 -6.34
N CYS A 39 -14.31 14.06 -6.35
CA CYS A 39 -14.04 12.73 -6.89
C CYS A 39 -13.86 11.65 -5.82
N ALA A 40 -14.08 11.97 -4.54
CA ALA A 40 -13.91 11.07 -3.42
C ALA A 40 -15.22 10.42 -2.97
N VAL A 41 -15.12 9.19 -2.46
CA VAL A 41 -16.20 8.50 -1.72
C VAL A 41 -15.61 7.75 -0.53
N ALA A 42 -16.35 7.69 0.57
CA ALA A 42 -15.99 6.86 1.71
C ALA A 42 -16.28 5.38 1.41
N ARG A 43 -15.36 4.51 1.81
CA ARG A 43 -15.48 3.06 1.72
C ARG A 43 -15.15 2.40 3.04
N HIS A 44 -15.87 1.33 3.34
CA HIS A 44 -15.66 0.51 4.53
C HIS A 44 -15.53 -0.95 4.09
N PHE A 45 -14.58 -1.66 4.69
CA PHE A 45 -14.27 -3.03 4.38
C PHE A 45 -14.22 -3.85 5.66
N ASN A 46 -14.81 -5.04 5.61
CA ASN A 46 -14.70 -6.00 6.70
C ASN A 46 -13.30 -6.66 6.68
N ALA A 47 -12.89 -7.21 7.83
CA ALA A 47 -11.70 -8.03 7.90
C ALA A 47 -11.75 -9.16 6.84
N ASN A 48 -10.62 -9.44 6.21
CA ASN A 48 -10.44 -10.41 5.12
C ASN A 48 -11.16 -10.08 3.79
N GLN A 49 -11.79 -8.92 3.67
CA GLN A 49 -12.43 -8.51 2.42
C GLN A 49 -11.39 -8.09 1.39
N THR A 50 -11.49 -8.62 0.16
CA THR A 50 -10.71 -8.14 -0.99
C THR A 50 -11.26 -6.80 -1.45
N ILE A 51 -10.37 -5.81 -1.58
CA ILE A 51 -10.68 -4.42 -1.96
C ILE A 51 -10.48 -4.21 -3.47
N LEU A 52 -9.39 -4.74 -4.01
CA LEU A 52 -9.07 -4.75 -5.43
C LEU A 52 -8.26 -6.03 -5.76
N ARG A 53 -8.28 -6.43 -7.03
CA ARG A 53 -7.59 -7.64 -7.50
C ARG A 53 -6.51 -7.28 -8.52
N GLU A 54 -5.36 -7.94 -8.42
CA GLU A 54 -4.30 -7.88 -9.42
C GLU A 54 -4.84 -8.19 -10.82
N GLY A 55 -4.40 -7.43 -11.84
CA GLY A 55 -4.82 -7.59 -13.22
C GLY A 55 -6.14 -6.92 -13.60
N GLU A 56 -7.00 -6.55 -12.65
CA GLU A 56 -8.23 -5.81 -12.95
C GLU A 56 -7.94 -4.33 -13.28
N PHE A 57 -8.89 -3.67 -13.95
CA PHE A 57 -8.77 -2.27 -14.34
C PHE A 57 -8.65 -1.33 -13.13
N ALA A 58 -7.60 -0.51 -13.12
CA ALA A 58 -7.32 0.46 -12.07
C ALA A 58 -8.18 1.72 -12.23
N ASN A 59 -9.33 1.73 -11.58
CA ASN A 59 -10.33 2.79 -11.68
C ASN A 59 -10.19 3.92 -10.66
N GLY A 60 -9.13 3.91 -9.83
CA GLY A 60 -8.90 4.95 -8.82
C GLY A 60 -7.75 4.61 -7.87
N PHE A 61 -7.75 5.25 -6.71
CA PHE A 61 -6.83 4.93 -5.62
C PHE A 61 -7.50 5.10 -4.27
N TYR A 62 -6.88 4.57 -3.24
CA TYR A 62 -7.38 4.61 -1.87
C TYR A 62 -6.41 5.33 -0.95
N LEU A 63 -6.97 6.11 -0.02
CA LEU A 63 -6.29 6.66 1.15
C LEU A 63 -6.87 6.00 2.40
N VAL A 64 -6.04 5.30 3.17
CA VAL A 64 -6.48 4.57 4.37
C VAL A 64 -6.65 5.56 5.52
N GLU A 65 -7.85 5.59 6.12
CA GLU A 65 -8.13 6.41 7.30
C GLU A 65 -7.93 5.62 8.59
N THR A 66 -8.42 4.38 8.62
CA THR A 66 -8.26 3.46 9.75
C THR A 66 -8.11 2.03 9.27
N GLY A 67 -7.54 1.17 10.11
CA GLY A 67 -7.35 -0.24 9.78
C GLY A 67 -6.05 -0.50 9.04
N LYS A 68 -5.93 -1.71 8.46
CA LYS A 68 -4.75 -2.19 7.75
C LYS A 68 -5.13 -3.00 6.53
N VAL A 69 -4.37 -2.85 5.46
CA VAL A 69 -4.54 -3.54 4.18
C VAL A 69 -3.24 -4.25 3.81
N ALA A 70 -3.31 -5.54 3.50
CA ALA A 70 -2.23 -6.28 2.88
C ALA A 70 -2.25 -6.05 1.37
N LEU A 71 -1.10 -5.71 0.80
CA LEU A 71 -0.84 -5.76 -0.63
C LEU A 71 -0.18 -7.10 -0.93
N GLU A 72 -0.82 -7.89 -1.77
CA GLU A 72 -0.46 -9.28 -2.06
C GLU A 72 -0.21 -9.44 -3.56
N SER A 73 0.72 -10.31 -3.96
CA SER A 73 0.85 -10.76 -5.34
C SER A 73 0.54 -12.24 -5.45
N GLU A 74 -0.08 -12.63 -6.56
CA GLU A 74 -0.34 -14.04 -6.87
C GLU A 74 0.96 -14.70 -7.34
N ALA A 75 1.61 -15.42 -6.45
CA ALA A 75 2.84 -16.18 -6.74
C ALA A 75 2.54 -17.61 -7.19
N GLY A 76 1.64 -17.82 -8.14
CA GLY A 76 1.31 -19.11 -8.74
C GLY A 76 1.04 -20.26 -7.73
N PHE A 77 -0.01 -21.06 -7.94
CA PHE A 77 -0.45 -22.15 -7.03
C PHE A 77 -1.07 -21.72 -5.69
N ASP A 78 -2.19 -20.97 -5.75
CA ASP A 78 -3.11 -20.70 -4.61
C ASP A 78 -2.51 -20.01 -3.35
N GLU A 79 -1.26 -19.55 -3.37
CA GLU A 79 -0.67 -18.79 -2.26
C GLU A 79 -0.46 -17.33 -2.67
N SER A 80 -1.17 -16.43 -2.00
CA SER A 80 -0.89 -14.99 -2.08
C SER A 80 0.26 -14.65 -1.12
N ILE A 81 1.31 -14.02 -1.66
CA ILE A 81 2.44 -13.58 -0.85
C ILE A 81 2.20 -12.12 -0.45
N PRO A 82 2.12 -11.81 0.84
CA PRO A 82 2.03 -10.43 1.29
C PRO A 82 3.35 -9.71 0.97
N ILE A 83 3.27 -8.68 0.12
CA ILE A 83 4.42 -7.85 -0.26
C ILE A 83 4.58 -6.71 0.74
N GLN A 84 3.46 -6.14 1.19
CA GLN A 84 3.46 -4.99 2.07
C GLN A 84 2.14 -4.87 2.85
N ILE A 85 2.23 -4.30 4.04
CA ILE A 85 1.06 -3.85 4.81
C ILE A 85 1.04 -2.32 4.78
N VAL A 86 -0.13 -1.75 4.48
CA VAL A 86 -0.41 -0.31 4.53
C VAL A 86 -1.44 -0.03 5.61
N GLY A 87 -1.32 1.10 6.29
CA GLY A 87 -2.17 1.50 7.41
C GLY A 87 -2.71 2.91 7.29
N ALA A 88 -3.24 3.44 8.39
CA ALA A 88 -3.79 4.79 8.44
C ALA A 88 -2.78 5.84 7.95
N GLY A 89 -3.20 6.74 7.09
CA GLY A 89 -2.37 7.75 6.44
C GLY A 89 -1.71 7.31 5.13
N ASP A 90 -1.72 6.01 4.82
CA ASP A 90 -1.10 5.47 3.62
C ASP A 90 -2.02 5.52 2.40
N LEU A 91 -1.37 5.48 1.21
CA LEU A 91 -2.02 5.36 -0.10
C LEU A 91 -1.76 3.97 -0.68
N PHE A 92 -2.75 3.41 -1.39
CA PHE A 92 -2.55 2.28 -2.30
C PHE A 92 -3.39 2.41 -3.57
N GLY A 93 -3.02 1.64 -4.62
CA GLY A 93 -3.73 1.63 -5.89
C GLY A 93 -3.33 2.74 -6.85
N TRP A 94 -2.07 3.15 -6.93
CA TRP A 94 -1.60 4.20 -7.85
C TRP A 94 -1.57 3.81 -9.33
N SER A 95 -1.84 2.54 -9.68
CA SER A 95 -1.78 2.03 -11.07
C SER A 95 -2.72 2.78 -12.04
N TRP A 96 -3.72 3.50 -11.55
CA TRP A 96 -4.61 4.34 -12.35
C TRP A 96 -3.88 5.46 -13.10
N MET A 97 -2.67 5.85 -12.64
CA MET A 97 -1.89 6.96 -13.20
C MET A 97 -1.01 6.52 -14.38
N PHE A 98 -0.67 5.22 -14.46
CA PHE A 98 0.29 4.71 -15.43
C PHE A 98 -0.30 3.60 -16.31
N PRO A 99 -0.04 3.60 -17.63
CA PRO A 99 -0.41 2.48 -18.47
C PRO A 99 0.27 1.18 -17.99
N PRO A 100 -0.38 0.03 -18.13
CA PRO A 100 -1.64 -0.26 -18.82
C PRO A 100 -2.91 -0.05 -17.97
N TYR A 101 -2.85 0.70 -16.87
CA TYR A 101 -3.98 1.02 -15.97
C TYR A 101 -4.66 -0.21 -15.37
N VAL A 102 -3.86 -1.19 -14.94
CA VAL A 102 -4.31 -2.38 -14.23
C VAL A 102 -3.66 -2.45 -12.84
N TRP A 103 -4.38 -3.01 -11.87
CA TRP A 103 -3.84 -3.21 -10.54
C TRP A 103 -2.62 -4.13 -10.57
N GLN A 104 -1.53 -3.71 -9.95
CA GLN A 104 -0.29 -4.50 -9.88
C GLN A 104 -0.26 -5.47 -8.69
N PHE A 105 -1.23 -5.36 -7.79
CA PHE A 105 -1.36 -6.17 -6.57
C PHE A 105 -2.82 -6.37 -6.25
N THR A 106 -3.13 -7.47 -5.57
CA THR A 106 -4.38 -7.65 -4.83
C THR A 106 -4.26 -6.92 -3.49
N ALA A 107 -5.31 -6.18 -3.08
CA ALA A 107 -5.37 -5.56 -1.77
C ALA A 107 -6.49 -6.19 -0.95
N ARG A 108 -6.17 -6.63 0.27
CA ARG A 108 -7.08 -7.27 1.20
C ARG A 108 -7.05 -6.57 2.55
N ALA A 109 -8.21 -6.22 3.09
CA ALA A 109 -8.32 -5.70 4.44
C ALA A 109 -7.93 -6.78 5.46
N ILE A 110 -6.95 -6.51 6.34
CA ILE A 110 -6.54 -7.44 7.40
C ILE A 110 -7.50 -7.34 8.59
N GLU A 111 -7.97 -6.16 8.85
CA GLU A 111 -8.90 -5.80 9.93
C GLU A 111 -9.99 -4.87 9.37
N PRO A 112 -11.07 -4.56 10.11
CA PRO A 112 -12.06 -3.57 9.66
C PRO A 112 -11.37 -2.27 9.28
N THR A 113 -11.56 -1.85 8.02
CA THR A 113 -10.80 -0.76 7.39
C THR A 113 -11.74 0.29 6.82
N SER A 114 -11.46 1.57 7.10
CA SER A 114 -12.09 2.72 6.45
C SER A 114 -11.09 3.40 5.54
N ALA A 115 -11.52 3.78 4.34
CA ALA A 115 -10.69 4.46 3.37
C ALA A 115 -11.50 5.45 2.52
N LEU A 116 -10.80 6.44 1.97
CA LEU A 116 -11.31 7.32 0.92
C LEU A 116 -10.91 6.75 -0.43
N PHE A 117 -11.87 6.55 -1.31
CA PHE A 117 -11.62 6.14 -2.70
C PHE A 117 -11.81 7.32 -3.63
N PHE A 118 -10.87 7.52 -4.54
CA PHE A 118 -10.86 8.60 -5.52
C PHE A 118 -10.99 8.04 -6.94
N TYR A 119 -12.02 8.47 -7.66
CA TYR A 119 -12.30 8.00 -9.02
C TYR A 119 -11.30 8.54 -10.04
N ALA A 120 -10.54 7.64 -10.68
CA ALA A 120 -9.51 7.98 -11.67
C ALA A 120 -10.03 8.76 -12.88
N ALA A 121 -11.24 8.46 -13.37
CA ALA A 121 -11.81 9.12 -14.54
C ALA A 121 -11.98 10.62 -14.31
N ILE A 122 -12.60 11.01 -13.21
CA ILE A 122 -12.83 12.41 -12.83
C ILE A 122 -11.49 13.09 -12.51
N LEU A 123 -10.63 12.40 -11.77
CA LEU A 123 -9.34 12.94 -11.34
C LEU A 123 -8.40 13.22 -12.52
N ARG A 124 -8.37 12.35 -13.54
CA ARG A 124 -7.62 12.60 -14.78
C ARG A 124 -8.10 13.86 -15.49
N GLU A 125 -9.41 14.03 -15.61
CA GLU A 125 -9.99 15.25 -16.20
C GLU A 125 -9.57 16.50 -15.45
N TYR A 126 -9.56 16.46 -14.12
CA TYR A 126 -9.08 17.59 -13.29
C TYR A 126 -7.58 17.84 -13.45
N CYS A 127 -6.76 16.81 -13.54
CA CYS A 127 -5.32 16.95 -13.75
C CYS A 127 -4.99 17.50 -15.15
N GLU A 128 -5.80 17.19 -16.19
CA GLU A 128 -5.65 17.77 -17.53
C GLU A 128 -6.03 19.26 -17.58
N LYS A 129 -6.99 19.68 -16.74
CA LYS A 129 -7.41 21.09 -16.63
C LYS A 129 -6.50 21.89 -15.69
N ASP A 130 -6.00 21.28 -14.65
CA ASP A 130 -5.10 21.87 -13.66
C ASP A 130 -3.84 21.01 -13.50
N HIS A 131 -2.82 21.32 -14.31
CA HIS A 131 -1.54 20.62 -14.27
C HIS A 131 -0.85 20.74 -12.90
N SER A 132 -1.16 21.78 -12.08
CA SER A 132 -0.58 21.90 -10.74
C SER A 132 -1.12 20.81 -9.80
N LEU A 133 -2.39 20.45 -9.92
CA LEU A 133 -2.98 19.31 -9.21
C LEU A 133 -2.32 18.00 -9.64
N GLY A 134 -2.18 17.79 -10.95
CA GLY A 134 -1.52 16.59 -11.50
C GLY A 134 -0.07 16.45 -11.02
N TYR A 135 0.69 17.55 -11.02
CA TYR A 135 2.05 17.59 -10.53
C TYR A 135 2.15 17.27 -9.02
N GLU A 136 1.27 17.86 -8.18
CA GLU A 136 1.26 17.59 -6.74
C GLU A 136 0.92 16.14 -6.43
N LEU A 137 -0.05 15.54 -7.14
CA LEU A 137 -0.37 14.13 -6.98
C LEU A 137 0.78 13.23 -7.43
N LEU A 138 1.38 13.50 -8.60
CA LEU A 138 2.53 12.74 -9.10
C LEU A 138 3.70 12.78 -8.13
N LYS A 139 4.05 13.96 -7.62
CA LYS A 139 5.13 14.14 -6.64
C LYS A 139 4.91 13.32 -5.38
N ARG A 140 3.69 13.31 -4.82
CA ARG A 140 3.33 12.57 -3.61
C ARG A 140 3.32 11.06 -3.85
N ILE A 141 2.73 10.61 -4.95
CA ILE A 141 2.71 9.20 -5.32
C ILE A 141 4.14 8.69 -5.57
N SER A 142 4.97 9.47 -6.28
CA SER A 142 6.38 9.12 -6.51
C SER A 142 7.17 9.00 -5.21
N ALA A 143 6.93 9.88 -4.23
CA ALA A 143 7.57 9.77 -2.91
C ALA A 143 7.19 8.46 -2.20
N VAL A 144 5.92 8.05 -2.25
CA VAL A 144 5.48 6.75 -1.71
C VAL A 144 6.16 5.60 -2.45
N MET A 145 6.24 5.67 -3.80
CA MET A 145 6.90 4.63 -4.61
C MET A 145 8.38 4.49 -4.26
N VAL A 146 9.10 5.60 -4.11
CA VAL A 146 10.53 5.60 -3.69
C VAL A 146 10.69 4.95 -2.32
N THR A 147 9.88 5.34 -1.35
CA THR A 147 9.93 4.74 0.01
C THR A 147 9.69 3.23 -0.03
N ARG A 148 8.73 2.78 -0.83
CA ARG A 148 8.42 1.34 -0.97
C ARG A 148 9.52 0.58 -1.71
N LEU A 149 10.13 1.19 -2.73
CA LEU A 149 11.27 0.61 -3.44
C LEU A 149 12.46 0.44 -2.49
N GLN A 150 12.75 1.44 -1.66
CA GLN A 150 13.82 1.35 -0.66
C GLN A 150 13.55 0.23 0.35
N ALA A 151 12.33 0.14 0.90
CA ALA A 151 11.95 -0.94 1.82
C ALA A 151 12.09 -2.33 1.18
N ALA A 152 11.69 -2.50 -0.07
CA ALA A 152 11.85 -3.75 -0.82
C ALA A 152 13.33 -4.09 -1.04
N HIS A 153 14.17 -3.09 -1.35
CA HIS A 153 15.63 -3.25 -1.48
C HIS A 153 16.25 -3.75 -0.17
N ASP A 154 15.93 -3.11 0.95
CA ASP A 154 16.43 -3.48 2.27
C ASP A 154 16.02 -4.90 2.67
N GLN A 155 14.79 -5.28 2.35
CA GLN A 155 14.30 -6.63 2.58
C GLN A 155 15.06 -7.68 1.75
N MET A 156 15.35 -7.39 0.48
CA MET A 156 16.17 -8.28 -0.36
C MET A 156 17.58 -8.46 0.19
N LEU A 157 18.22 -7.38 0.65
CA LEU A 157 19.56 -7.44 1.27
C LEU A 157 19.52 -8.29 2.54
N SER A 158 18.51 -8.15 3.38
CA SER A 158 18.37 -8.93 4.63
C SER A 158 18.23 -10.42 4.37
N ILE A 159 17.44 -10.80 3.35
CA ILE A 159 17.25 -12.20 2.94
C ILE A 159 18.60 -12.77 2.42
N HIS A 160 19.32 -12.01 1.60
CA HIS A 160 20.60 -12.44 1.05
C HIS A 160 21.64 -12.65 2.15
N SER A 161 21.77 -11.73 3.08
CA SER A 161 22.68 -11.83 4.22
C SER A 161 22.35 -13.04 5.11
N SER A 162 21.07 -13.32 5.33
CA SER A 162 20.63 -14.47 6.12
C SER A 162 20.94 -15.81 5.43
N ARG A 163 20.97 -15.86 4.10
CA ARG A 163 21.35 -17.05 3.34
C ARG A 163 22.85 -17.35 3.43
N ILE A 164 23.69 -16.33 3.28
CA ILE A 164 25.16 -16.46 3.40
C ILE A 164 25.56 -16.95 4.80
N SER A 165 24.88 -16.47 5.85
CA SER A 165 25.14 -16.88 7.23
C SER A 165 24.69 -18.31 7.55
N ARG A 166 23.88 -18.94 6.68
CA ARG A 166 23.39 -20.33 6.84
C ARG A 166 24.14 -21.36 6.03
N GLU A 167 25.03 -20.96 5.12
CA GLU A 167 25.90 -21.91 4.42
C GLU A 167 26.96 -22.39 5.45
N PRO A 168 26.95 -23.70 5.83
CA PRO A 168 28.00 -24.20 6.70
C PRO A 168 29.31 -24.13 5.94
N LEU A 169 30.35 -23.52 6.54
CA LEU A 169 31.74 -23.70 6.11
C LEU A 169 31.93 -25.18 5.86
N ILE A 170 32.10 -25.56 4.61
CA ILE A 170 32.46 -26.94 4.23
C ILE A 170 33.74 -27.23 5.03
N ALA A 171 33.60 -28.08 6.03
CA ALA A 171 34.73 -28.52 6.83
C ALA A 171 35.77 -29.10 5.87
N GLU A 172 36.96 -28.56 5.84
CA GLU A 172 38.09 -29.11 5.13
C GLU A 172 38.22 -30.60 5.48
N ALA A 173 38.10 -31.46 4.48
CA ALA A 173 38.35 -32.88 4.67
C ALA A 173 39.77 -33.10 5.17
N PRO A 174 40.01 -33.87 6.23
CA PRO A 174 41.34 -34.10 6.74
C PRO A 174 42.16 -34.79 5.68
N LEU A 175 43.32 -34.21 5.30
CA LEU A 175 44.32 -34.80 4.44
C LEU A 175 44.69 -36.18 4.98
N LEU A 176 44.36 -37.25 4.26
CA LEU A 176 44.83 -38.60 4.50
C LEU A 176 46.36 -38.62 4.45
N LYS A 177 46.95 -38.79 5.64
CA LYS A 177 48.39 -39.10 5.73
C LYS A 177 48.65 -40.44 5.06
N THR A 178 49.30 -40.44 3.91
CA THR A 178 49.82 -41.62 3.24
C THR A 178 50.86 -42.29 4.16
N GLY A 179 50.51 -43.42 4.67
CA GLY A 179 51.39 -44.25 5.49
C GLY A 179 52.57 -44.75 4.67
N ASN A 180 53.70 -44.66 5.29
CA ASN A 180 54.99 -45.21 4.88
C ASN A 180 54.94 -46.73 4.70
N VAL A 181 55.13 -47.24 3.48
CA VAL A 181 55.44 -48.64 3.26
C VAL A 181 56.93 -48.76 3.21
N ARG A 182 57.51 -49.42 4.26
CA ARG A 182 58.90 -49.97 4.22
C ARG A 182 58.86 -51.39 3.64
N VAL A 183 59.69 -51.62 2.68
CA VAL A 183 60.42 -52.87 2.46
C VAL A 183 61.85 -52.55 2.24
#